data_77be70e3b99ef54a542c359ad3a5e78e
#
_entry.id   77be70e3b99ef54a542c359ad3a5e78e
#
_cell.length_a   1.000
_cell.length_b   1.000
_cell.length_c   1.000
_cell.angle_alpha   90.00
_cell.angle_beta   90.00
_cell.angle_gamma   90.00
#
_symmetry.space_group_name_H-M   'P 1'
#
loop_
_entity.id
_entity.type
_entity.pdbx_description
1 polymer ?
#
loop_
_entity_poly.entity_id
_entity_poly.type
_entity_poly.pdbx_seq_one_letter_code
_entity_poly.pdbx_strand_id
1 'polypeptide(L)' 'MNIYVGNLPWTIDDSGLEQVFAEHGTVTSAKVVTDRETKRSRGFGFVEMSDGGEKAIQALNDAEIDGRKLTVNESRPKDE' A
#
# COMPACT_ATOMS: atom_id res chain seq x y z
N MET A 1 6.41 5.52 9.37
CA MET A 1 5.93 6.25 8.18
C MET A 1 4.69 5.55 7.67
N ASN A 2 3.64 6.28 7.46
CA ASN A 2 2.41 5.77 6.87
C ASN A 2 2.40 6.06 5.39
N ILE A 3 2.01 5.08 4.60
CA ILE A 3 2.07 5.16 3.14
C ILE A 3 0.69 4.87 2.58
N TYR A 4 0.24 5.74 1.69
CA TYR A 4 -0.99 5.52 0.94
C TYR A 4 -0.66 4.81 -0.36
N VAL A 5 -1.43 3.76 -0.68
CA VAL A 5 -1.25 2.99 -1.90
C VAL A 5 -2.57 2.96 -2.63
N GLY A 6 -2.62 3.57 -3.79
CA GLY A 6 -3.83 3.64 -4.60
C GLY A 6 -3.69 2.84 -5.88
N ASN A 7 -4.80 2.68 -6.56
CA ASN A 7 -4.91 1.94 -7.82
C ASN A 7 -4.44 0.49 -7.68
N LEU A 8 -4.72 -0.11 -6.51
CA LEU A 8 -4.36 -1.49 -6.26
C LEU A 8 -5.22 -2.43 -7.09
N PRO A 9 -4.62 -3.50 -7.64
CA PRO A 9 -5.44 -4.58 -8.19
C PRO A 9 -6.27 -5.19 -7.08
N TRP A 10 -7.52 -5.53 -7.37
CA TRP A 10 -8.39 -6.11 -6.36
C TRP A 10 -7.97 -7.53 -5.98
N THR A 11 -7.01 -8.10 -6.70
CA THR A 11 -6.44 -9.40 -6.37
C THR A 11 -5.43 -9.36 -5.23
N ILE A 12 -4.97 -8.15 -4.84
CA ILE A 12 -3.99 -8.02 -3.77
C ILE A 12 -4.70 -7.87 -2.44
N ASP A 13 -4.37 -8.73 -1.49
CA ASP A 13 -4.89 -8.67 -0.13
C ASP A 13 -3.84 -8.05 0.81
N ASP A 14 -4.14 -8.07 2.11
CA ASP A 14 -3.22 -7.49 3.11
C ASP A 14 -1.85 -8.13 3.04
N SER A 15 -1.79 -9.45 2.94
CA SER A 15 -0.52 -10.18 2.86
C SER A 15 0.25 -9.82 1.60
N GLY A 16 -0.44 -9.72 0.48
CA GLY A 16 0.20 -9.35 -0.78
C GLY A 16 0.77 -7.96 -0.73
N LEU A 17 0.01 -7.03 -0.14
CA LEU A 17 0.47 -5.65 0.02
C LEU A 17 1.70 -5.59 0.91
N GLU A 18 1.67 -6.33 2.02
CA GLU A 18 2.81 -6.38 2.92
C GLU A 18 4.06 -6.89 2.20
N GLN A 19 3.91 -7.95 1.41
CA GLN A 19 5.05 -8.55 0.72
C GLN A 19 5.66 -7.59 -0.29
N VAL A 20 4.83 -6.85 -0.99
CA VAL A 20 5.32 -5.89 -1.98
C VAL A 20 6.20 -4.84 -1.31
N PHE A 21 5.80 -4.36 -0.14
CA PHE A 21 6.56 -3.33 0.56
C PHE A 21 7.70 -3.90 1.38
N ALA A 22 7.60 -5.16 1.82
CA ALA A 22 8.63 -5.76 2.66
C ALA A 22 9.96 -5.92 1.93
N GLU A 23 9.94 -5.92 0.61
CA GLU A 23 11.17 -6.01 -0.17
C GLU A 23 12.00 -4.74 -0.08
N HIS A 24 11.41 -3.64 0.37
CA HIS A 24 12.08 -2.35 0.39
C HIS A 24 12.39 -1.87 1.80
N GLY A 25 11.91 -2.57 2.82
CA GLY A 25 12.15 -2.17 4.19
C GLY A 25 11.33 -3.00 5.15
N THR A 26 11.17 -2.48 6.37
CA THR A 26 10.46 -3.18 7.42
C THR A 26 9.01 -2.70 7.48
N VAL A 27 8.08 -3.60 7.19
CA VAL A 27 6.64 -3.31 7.25
C VAL A 27 6.14 -3.69 8.64
N THR A 28 5.51 -2.74 9.32
CA THR A 28 4.87 -3.01 10.62
C THR A 28 3.39 -3.28 10.48
N SER A 29 2.77 -2.78 9.41
CA SER A 29 1.35 -3.01 9.20
C SER A 29 1.02 -2.77 7.73
N ALA A 30 0.12 -3.56 7.19
CA ALA A 30 -0.37 -3.37 5.83
C ALA A 30 -1.84 -3.73 5.80
N LYS A 31 -2.65 -2.87 5.19
CA LYS A 31 -4.07 -3.10 5.16
C LYS A 31 -4.66 -2.58 3.86
N VAL A 32 -5.40 -3.43 3.18
CA VAL A 32 -6.19 -3.06 2.01
C VAL A 32 -7.59 -2.70 2.48
N VAL A 33 -8.08 -1.54 2.03
CA VAL A 33 -9.42 -1.11 2.38
C VAL A 33 -10.42 -1.88 1.51
N THR A 34 -11.39 -2.51 2.16
CA THR A 34 -12.39 -3.30 1.48
C THR A 34 -13.79 -2.73 1.72
N ASP A 35 -14.68 -3.01 0.79
CA ASP A 35 -16.08 -2.65 0.93
C ASP A 35 -16.75 -3.58 1.95
N ARG A 36 -17.53 -3.00 2.86
CA ARG A 36 -18.16 -3.79 3.91
C ARG A 36 -19.22 -4.73 3.38
N GLU A 37 -19.88 -4.33 2.32
CA GLU A 37 -21.00 -5.11 1.78
C GLU A 37 -20.53 -6.21 0.86
N THR A 38 -19.63 -5.90 -0.05
CA THR A 38 -19.16 -6.86 -1.04
C THR A 38 -17.88 -7.55 -0.66
N LYS A 39 -17.16 -7.00 0.33
CA LYS A 39 -15.86 -7.48 0.80
C LYS A 39 -14.79 -7.44 -0.29
N ARG A 40 -15.00 -6.61 -1.28
CA ARG A 40 -14.04 -6.42 -2.36
C ARG A 40 -13.13 -5.26 -2.04
N SER A 41 -11.88 -5.35 -2.52
CA SER A 41 -10.94 -4.26 -2.39
C SER A 41 -11.48 -3.01 -3.06
N ARG A 42 -11.35 -1.87 -2.39
CA ARG A 42 -11.75 -0.59 -2.96
C ARG A 42 -10.66 -0.01 -3.85
N GLY A 43 -9.57 -0.76 -4.04
CA GLY A 43 -8.49 -0.32 -4.91
C GLY A 43 -7.46 0.53 -4.24
N PHE A 44 -7.46 0.61 -2.91
CA PHE A 44 -6.42 1.33 -2.19
C PHE A 44 -6.22 0.72 -0.81
N GLY A 45 -5.08 1.06 -0.22
CA GLY A 45 -4.75 0.57 1.09
C GLY A 45 -3.70 1.45 1.74
N PHE A 46 -3.28 1.05 2.92
CA PHE A 46 -2.28 1.78 3.70
C PHE A 46 -1.24 0.81 4.22
N VAL A 47 0.00 1.27 4.24
CA VAL A 47 1.12 0.49 4.76
C VAL A 47 1.85 1.34 5.77
N GLU A 48 2.21 0.74 6.90
CA GLU A 48 3.05 1.40 7.88
C GLU A 48 4.41 0.73 7.88
N MET A 49 5.45 1.52 7.72
CA MET A 49 6.82 1.01 7.71
C MET A 49 7.65 1.72 8.75
N SER A 50 8.45 0.95 9.48
CA SER A 50 9.38 1.53 10.45
C SER A 50 10.71 1.90 9.82
N ASP A 51 10.98 1.37 8.62
CA ASP A 51 12.26 1.58 7.95
C ASP A 51 12.07 1.38 6.45
N GLY A 52 12.77 2.18 5.67
CA GLY A 52 12.75 2.03 4.21
C GLY A 52 11.52 2.57 3.51
N GLY A 53 10.68 3.33 4.22
CA GLY A 53 9.43 3.83 3.64
C GLY A 53 9.65 4.72 2.43
N GLU A 54 10.64 5.61 2.49
CA GLU A 54 10.91 6.50 1.37
C GLU A 54 11.39 5.73 0.15
N LYS A 55 12.23 4.72 0.37
CA LYS A 55 12.70 3.89 -0.73
C LYS A 55 11.55 3.12 -1.35
N ALA A 56 10.63 2.63 -0.52
CA ALA A 56 9.47 1.90 -1.01
C ALA A 56 8.60 2.82 -1.87
N ILE A 57 8.38 4.04 -1.42
CA ILE A 57 7.58 4.98 -2.19
C ILE A 57 8.21 5.23 -3.55
N GLN A 58 9.52 5.49 -3.58
CA GLN A 58 10.20 5.76 -4.84
C GLN A 58 10.21 4.55 -5.77
N ALA A 59 10.35 3.36 -5.20
CA ALA A 59 10.42 2.15 -6.02
C ALA A 59 9.05 1.73 -6.53
N LEU A 60 8.01 1.96 -5.74
CA LEU A 60 6.69 1.42 -6.05
C LEU A 60 5.73 2.41 -6.68
N ASN A 61 6.01 3.72 -6.55
CA ASN A 61 5.19 4.70 -7.23
C ASN A 61 5.32 4.49 -8.73
N ASP A 62 4.19 4.36 -9.41
CA ASP A 62 4.12 4.05 -10.84
C ASP A 62 4.60 2.63 -11.17
N ALA A 63 4.86 1.79 -10.18
CA ALA A 63 5.17 0.39 -10.45
C ALA A 63 3.91 -0.30 -10.96
N GLU A 64 4.10 -1.15 -11.95
CA GLU A 64 2.97 -1.84 -12.55
C GLU A 64 2.80 -3.23 -11.95
N ILE A 65 1.60 -3.50 -11.43
CA ILE A 65 1.26 -4.81 -10.88
C ILE A 65 -0.07 -5.22 -11.50
N ASP A 66 -0.09 -6.39 -12.11
CA ASP A 66 -1.29 -6.93 -12.77
C ASP A 66 -1.89 -5.92 -13.75
N GLY A 67 -1.05 -5.18 -14.46
CA GLY A 67 -1.50 -4.23 -15.45
C GLY A 67 -1.94 -2.88 -14.89
N ARG A 68 -1.74 -2.65 -13.60
CA ARG A 68 -2.12 -1.38 -12.97
C ARG A 68 -0.91 -0.68 -12.40
N LYS A 69 -0.81 0.61 -12.67
CA LYS A 69 0.25 1.42 -12.07
C LYS A 69 -0.19 1.88 -10.69
N LEU A 70 0.60 1.54 -9.69
CA LEU A 70 0.28 1.94 -8.32
C LEU A 70 0.54 3.42 -8.11
N THR A 71 -0.32 4.04 -7.30
CA THR A 71 -0.08 5.38 -6.80
C THR A 71 0.38 5.24 -5.35
N VAL A 72 1.63 5.61 -5.09
CA VAL A 72 2.22 5.42 -3.76
C VAL A 72 2.73 6.76 -3.26
N ASN A 73 2.18 7.21 -2.15
CA ASN A 73 2.55 8.48 -1.54
C ASN A 73 2.62 8.34 -0.04
N GLU A 74 3.39 9.23 0.58
CA GLU A 74 3.37 9.27 2.03
C GLU A 74 2.02 9.77 2.52
N SER A 75 1.44 9.03 3.46
CA SER A 75 0.19 9.40 4.08
C SER A 75 0.48 9.85 5.50
N ARG A 76 0.25 11.12 5.79
CA ARG A 76 0.47 11.63 7.13
C ARG A 76 -0.83 11.55 7.91
N PRO A 77 -0.77 11.02 9.13
CA PRO A 77 -1.97 11.08 9.96
C PRO A 77 -2.31 12.54 10.21
N LYS A 78 -3.59 12.81 10.24
CA LYS A 78 -4.01 14.17 10.56
C LYS A 78 -3.70 14.46 12.01
N ASP A 79 -2.95 15.51 12.22
CA ASP A 79 -2.77 16.04 13.54
C ASP A 79 -3.88 17.03 13.80
N GLU A 80 -4.56 16.79 14.85
CA GLU A 80 -5.65 17.69 15.27
C GLU A 80 -5.19 18.72 16.23
#